data_dac532a00402f93d1578fad9910ce3b9
#
_entry.id   dac532a00402f93d1578fad9910ce3b9
#
_cell.length_a   1.000
_cell.length_b   1.000
_cell.length_c   1.000
_cell.angle_alpha   90.00
_cell.angle_beta   90.00
_cell.angle_gamma   90.00
#
_symmetry.space_group_name_H-M   'P 1'
#
loop_
_entity.id
_entity.type
_entity.pdbx_description
1 polymer ?
#
loop_
_entity_poly.entity_id
_entity_poly.type
_entity_poly.pdbx_seq_one_letter_code
_entity_poly.pdbx_strand_id
1 'polypeptide(L)'
;MSLQIWQRLKSEAESVIQREPLLASYVYACVLNHNSLESALGFILANKLSDDVMPAKSVGELFESAFATSPELVHDAASDILAVYERDAATRSYLQAILFLKGFQAVQVHRLAHCLWRNDREELALFIQSRNSQVFGVDIHPACRMGRGIMLD
;
A
#
# COMPACT_ATOMS: atom_id res chain seq x y z
N MET A 1 9.52 -6.48 -12.86
CA MET A 1 8.67 -7.17 -11.89
C MET A 1 7.44 -6.36 -11.50
N SER A 2 7.58 -5.12 -11.09
CA SER A 2 6.42 -4.29 -10.70
C SER A 2 5.42 -4.07 -11.85
N LEU A 3 5.90 -3.92 -13.08
CA LEU A 3 5.02 -3.76 -14.24
C LEU A 3 4.17 -5.02 -14.49
N GLN A 4 4.77 -6.19 -14.35
CA GLN A 4 4.06 -7.47 -14.55
C GLN A 4 2.99 -7.68 -13.47
N ILE A 5 3.33 -7.33 -12.24
CA ILE A 5 2.37 -7.38 -11.12
C ILE A 5 1.23 -6.40 -11.37
N TRP A 6 1.54 -5.19 -11.84
CA TRP A 6 0.53 -4.19 -12.14
C TRP A 6 -0.43 -4.65 -13.24
N GLN A 7 0.10 -5.24 -14.30
CA GLN A 7 -0.73 -5.76 -15.38
C GLN A 7 -1.68 -6.86 -14.89
N ARG A 8 -1.18 -7.75 -14.04
CA ARG A 8 -2.02 -8.78 -13.44
C ARG A 8 -3.08 -8.20 -12.50
N LEU A 9 -2.73 -7.20 -11.70
CA LEU A 9 -3.69 -6.52 -10.85
C LEU A 9 -4.84 -5.91 -11.64
N LYS A 10 -4.55 -5.26 -12.76
CA LYS A 10 -5.59 -4.70 -13.61
C LYS A 10 -6.50 -5.78 -14.19
N SER A 11 -5.93 -6.86 -14.62
CA SER A 11 -6.70 -8.00 -15.15
C SER A 11 -7.59 -8.61 -14.07
N GLU A 12 -7.07 -8.78 -12.86
CA GLU A 12 -7.84 -9.28 -11.73
C GLU A 12 -8.97 -8.33 -11.36
N ALA A 13 -8.68 -7.01 -11.39
CA ALA A 13 -9.67 -5.98 -11.08
C ALA A 13 -10.84 -6.02 -12.08
N GLU A 14 -10.54 -6.12 -13.37
CA GLU A 14 -11.57 -6.23 -14.41
C GLU A 14 -12.45 -7.46 -14.20
N SER A 15 -11.83 -8.57 -13.82
CA SER A 15 -12.54 -9.82 -13.54
C SER A 15 -13.47 -9.69 -12.33
N VAL A 16 -13.03 -8.99 -11.27
CA VAL A 16 -13.87 -8.77 -10.08
C VAL A 16 -15.10 -7.94 -10.41
N ILE A 17 -14.97 -6.90 -11.24
CA ILE A 17 -16.10 -6.07 -11.65
C ILE A 17 -17.16 -6.89 -12.37
N GLN A 18 -16.73 -7.87 -13.19
CA GLN A 18 -17.64 -8.76 -13.89
C GLN A 18 -18.44 -9.63 -12.91
N ARG A 19 -17.76 -10.15 -11.89
CA ARG A 19 -18.40 -11.04 -10.91
C ARG A 19 -19.22 -10.29 -9.86
N GLU A 20 -18.76 -9.08 -9.47
CA GLU A 20 -19.37 -8.29 -8.40
C GLU A 20 -19.54 -6.84 -8.85
N PRO A 21 -20.59 -6.54 -9.64
CA PRO A 21 -20.79 -5.17 -10.13
C PRO A 21 -20.95 -4.12 -9.03
N LEU A 22 -21.36 -4.53 -7.82
CA LEU A 22 -21.49 -3.61 -6.69
C LEU A 22 -20.13 -3.00 -6.30
N LEU A 23 -19.03 -3.71 -6.57
CA LEU A 23 -17.68 -3.22 -6.26
C LEU A 23 -17.07 -2.39 -7.39
N ALA A 24 -17.78 -2.16 -8.50
CA ALA A 24 -17.19 -1.51 -9.68
C ALA A 24 -16.61 -0.13 -9.36
N SER A 25 -17.38 0.74 -8.69
CA SER A 25 -16.89 2.08 -8.34
C SER A 25 -15.65 2.03 -7.46
N TYR A 26 -15.64 1.13 -6.47
CA TYR A 26 -14.53 0.96 -5.55
C TYR A 26 -13.27 0.48 -6.30
N VAL A 27 -13.41 -0.51 -7.15
CA VAL A 27 -12.28 -1.09 -7.88
C VAL A 27 -11.74 -0.10 -8.91
N TYR A 28 -12.60 0.67 -9.58
CA TYR A 28 -12.14 1.74 -10.47
C TYR A 28 -11.35 2.78 -9.69
N ALA A 29 -11.88 3.25 -8.57
CA ALA A 29 -11.19 4.26 -7.76
C ALA A 29 -9.83 3.78 -7.25
N CYS A 30 -9.75 2.53 -6.81
CA CYS A 30 -8.53 2.00 -6.18
C CYS A 30 -7.49 1.51 -7.20
N VAL A 31 -7.91 0.97 -8.35
CA VAL A 31 -7.00 0.31 -9.28
C VAL A 31 -7.14 0.82 -10.71
N LEU A 32 -8.32 0.72 -11.31
CA LEU A 32 -8.45 0.90 -12.75
C LEU A 32 -8.30 2.34 -13.23
N ASN A 33 -8.52 3.32 -12.36
CA ASN A 33 -8.29 4.73 -12.70
C ASN A 33 -6.83 5.15 -12.55
N HIS A 34 -5.95 4.23 -12.19
CA HIS A 34 -4.53 4.49 -11.99
C HIS A 34 -3.70 3.92 -13.12
N ASN A 35 -2.49 4.47 -13.31
CA ASN A 35 -1.59 4.07 -14.38
C ASN A 35 -0.43 3.19 -13.90
N SER A 36 -0.29 3.00 -12.58
CA SER A 36 0.85 2.28 -12.02
C SER A 36 0.51 1.70 -10.66
N LEU A 37 1.30 0.73 -10.23
CA LEU A 37 1.19 0.15 -8.89
C LEU A 37 1.34 1.21 -7.80
N GLU A 38 2.36 2.07 -7.92
CA GLU A 38 2.61 3.11 -6.92
C GLU A 38 1.46 4.10 -6.82
N SER A 39 0.85 4.48 -7.93
CA SER A 39 -0.29 5.37 -7.93
C SER A 39 -1.49 4.76 -7.22
N ALA A 40 -1.81 3.51 -7.56
CA ALA A 40 -2.92 2.77 -6.94
C ALA A 40 -2.68 2.56 -5.45
N LEU A 41 -1.49 2.10 -5.09
CA LEU A 41 -1.14 1.83 -3.70
C LEU A 41 -1.18 3.08 -2.86
N GLY A 42 -0.62 4.18 -3.36
CA GLY A 42 -0.66 5.47 -2.66
C GLY A 42 -2.09 5.94 -2.42
N PHE A 43 -2.96 5.81 -3.40
CA PHE A 43 -4.37 6.16 -3.26
C PHE A 43 -5.07 5.31 -2.19
N ILE A 44 -4.92 4.00 -2.26
CA ILE A 44 -5.55 3.07 -1.32
C ILE A 44 -5.11 3.40 0.11
N LEU A 45 -3.81 3.53 0.34
CA LEU A 45 -3.28 3.75 1.67
C LEU A 45 -3.61 5.14 2.21
N ALA A 46 -3.54 6.17 1.36
CA ALA A 46 -3.88 7.53 1.76
C ALA A 46 -5.33 7.62 2.24
N ASN A 47 -6.25 6.95 1.56
CA ASN A 47 -7.65 6.95 1.94
C ASN A 47 -7.91 6.18 3.24
N LYS A 48 -7.14 5.13 3.51
CA LYS A 48 -7.26 4.39 4.78
C LYS A 48 -6.64 5.14 5.95
N LEU A 49 -5.55 5.86 5.72
CA LEU A 49 -4.83 6.58 6.78
C LEU A 49 -5.42 7.95 7.09
N SER A 50 -6.22 8.51 6.21
CA SER A 50 -6.80 9.84 6.39
C SER A 50 -7.87 9.86 7.47
N ASP A 51 -8.14 11.05 7.99
CA ASP A 51 -9.27 11.33 8.86
C ASP A 51 -9.76 12.76 8.62
N ASP A 52 -10.66 13.24 9.47
CA ASP A 52 -11.23 14.58 9.31
C ASP A 52 -10.20 15.70 9.48
N VAL A 53 -9.09 15.43 10.16
CA VAL A 53 -8.04 16.43 10.43
C VAL A 53 -6.93 16.35 9.38
N MET A 54 -6.57 15.13 8.95
CA MET A 54 -5.54 14.91 7.95
C MET A 54 -6.18 14.33 6.69
N PRO A 55 -6.38 15.15 5.65
CA PRO A 55 -7.10 14.70 4.45
C PRO A 55 -6.28 13.73 3.60
N ALA A 56 -7.00 12.85 2.88
CA ALA A 56 -6.39 11.86 2.00
C ALA A 56 -5.45 12.48 0.97
N LYS A 57 -5.79 13.66 0.45
CA LYS A 57 -4.94 14.35 -0.51
C LYS A 57 -3.54 14.61 0.05
N SER A 58 -3.45 15.06 1.29
CA SER A 58 -2.16 15.35 1.94
C SER A 58 -1.33 14.08 2.12
N VAL A 59 -1.97 13.00 2.58
CA VAL A 59 -1.27 11.71 2.75
C VAL A 59 -0.85 11.15 1.38
N GLY A 60 -1.71 11.30 0.38
CA GLY A 60 -1.41 10.89 -0.99
C GLY A 60 -0.19 11.58 -1.56
N GLU A 61 -0.03 12.88 -1.28
CA GLU A 61 1.14 13.64 -1.71
C GLU A 61 2.43 13.14 -1.05
N LEU A 62 2.35 12.67 0.21
CA LEU A 62 3.50 12.04 0.87
C LEU A 62 3.92 10.76 0.16
N PHE A 63 2.97 9.89 -0.18
CA PHE A 63 3.28 8.67 -0.92
C PHE A 63 3.85 8.98 -2.30
N GLU A 64 3.25 9.90 -3.02
CA GLU A 64 3.70 10.29 -4.35
C GLU A 64 5.14 10.79 -4.31
N SER A 65 5.46 11.67 -3.36
CA SER A 65 6.80 12.19 -3.18
C SER A 65 7.79 11.09 -2.80
N ALA A 66 7.41 10.20 -1.89
CA ALA A 66 8.28 9.10 -1.47
C ALA A 66 8.57 8.13 -2.63
N PHE A 67 7.57 7.77 -3.41
CA PHE A 67 7.79 6.90 -4.58
C PHE A 67 8.68 7.57 -5.63
N ALA A 68 8.54 8.88 -5.81
CA ALA A 68 9.36 9.61 -6.78
C ALA A 68 10.83 9.69 -6.36
N THR A 69 11.11 9.85 -5.06
CA THR A 69 12.47 10.00 -4.56
C THR A 69 13.13 8.67 -4.18
N SER A 70 12.33 7.64 -3.91
CA SER A 70 12.80 6.32 -3.49
C SER A 70 12.11 5.23 -4.29
N PRO A 71 12.53 5.02 -5.56
CA PRO A 71 11.85 4.05 -6.44
C PRO A 71 11.85 2.62 -5.91
N GLU A 72 12.77 2.27 -5.01
CA GLU A 72 12.82 0.96 -4.39
C GLU A 72 11.57 0.62 -3.58
N LEU A 73 10.82 1.63 -3.15
CA LEU A 73 9.58 1.41 -2.39
C LEU A 73 8.54 0.61 -3.19
N VAL A 74 8.42 0.90 -4.48
CA VAL A 74 7.48 0.15 -5.32
C VAL A 74 7.99 -1.27 -5.59
N HIS A 75 9.30 -1.45 -5.71
CA HIS A 75 9.88 -2.78 -5.88
C HIS A 75 9.69 -3.62 -4.62
N ASP A 76 9.87 -3.01 -3.45
CA ASP A 76 9.62 -3.68 -2.18
C ASP A 76 8.15 -4.08 -2.05
N ALA A 77 7.23 -3.20 -2.42
CA ALA A 77 5.80 -3.50 -2.41
C ALA A 77 5.48 -4.68 -3.33
N ALA A 78 6.04 -4.70 -4.53
CA ALA A 78 5.86 -5.80 -5.47
C ALA A 78 6.36 -7.13 -4.91
N SER A 79 7.53 -7.10 -4.26
CA SER A 79 8.09 -8.30 -3.60
C SER A 79 7.20 -8.78 -2.46
N ASP A 80 6.61 -7.86 -1.70
CA ASP A 80 5.71 -8.20 -0.60
C ASP A 80 4.40 -8.81 -1.12
N ILE A 81 3.87 -8.33 -2.24
CA ILE A 81 2.70 -8.92 -2.89
C ILE A 81 2.96 -10.38 -3.25
N LEU A 82 4.12 -10.64 -3.86
CA LEU A 82 4.51 -12.00 -4.22
C LEU A 82 4.67 -12.89 -2.99
N ALA A 83 5.28 -12.36 -1.92
CA ALA A 83 5.50 -13.10 -0.68
C ALA A 83 4.16 -13.52 -0.06
N VAL A 84 3.21 -12.59 0.01
CA VAL A 84 1.87 -12.87 0.55
C VAL A 84 1.16 -13.91 -0.31
N TYR A 85 1.18 -13.73 -1.62
CA TYR A 85 0.53 -14.64 -2.55
C TYR A 85 1.08 -16.08 -2.46
N GLU A 86 2.39 -16.21 -2.30
CA GLU A 86 3.04 -17.51 -2.24
C GLU A 86 2.93 -18.20 -0.89
N ARG A 87 2.88 -17.43 0.20
CA ARG A 87 2.96 -17.97 1.57
C ARG A 87 1.61 -18.10 2.26
N ASP A 88 0.66 -17.26 1.90
CA ASP A 88 -0.67 -17.28 2.51
C ASP A 88 -1.64 -18.07 1.63
N ALA A 89 -1.99 -19.27 2.08
CA ALA A 89 -2.90 -20.14 1.31
C ALA A 89 -4.30 -19.52 1.13
N ALA A 90 -4.69 -18.60 1.99
CA ALA A 90 -6.00 -17.93 1.90
C ALA A 90 -6.00 -16.82 0.84
N THR A 91 -4.85 -16.29 0.48
CA THR A 91 -4.73 -15.21 -0.51
C THR A 91 -4.70 -15.80 -1.92
N ARG A 92 -5.72 -15.50 -2.71
CA ARG A 92 -5.91 -16.12 -4.04
C ARG A 92 -5.61 -15.18 -5.20
N SER A 93 -5.29 -13.92 -4.92
CA SER A 93 -4.97 -12.95 -5.97
C SER A 93 -4.09 -11.85 -5.41
N TYR A 94 -3.38 -11.16 -6.30
CA TYR A 94 -2.61 -9.98 -5.93
C TYR A 94 -3.55 -8.86 -5.47
N LEU A 95 -4.72 -8.78 -6.10
CA LEU A 95 -5.73 -7.77 -5.78
C LEU A 95 -6.18 -7.85 -4.32
N GLN A 96 -6.38 -9.08 -3.81
CA GLN A 96 -6.77 -9.27 -2.40
C GLN A 96 -5.72 -8.67 -1.46
N ALA A 97 -4.45 -8.82 -1.78
CA ALA A 97 -3.37 -8.29 -0.94
C ALA A 97 -3.47 -6.76 -0.83
N ILE A 98 -3.58 -6.06 -1.95
CA ILE A 98 -3.55 -4.59 -1.92
C ILE A 98 -4.85 -3.98 -1.40
N LEU A 99 -5.99 -4.62 -1.61
CA LEU A 99 -7.29 -4.06 -1.21
C LEU A 99 -7.67 -4.40 0.22
N PHE A 100 -7.34 -5.61 0.69
CA PHE A 100 -7.98 -6.13 1.89
C PHE A 100 -7.05 -6.60 3.00
N LEU A 101 -5.78 -6.86 2.73
CA LEU A 101 -4.90 -7.48 3.73
C LEU A 101 -4.19 -6.42 4.57
N LYS A 102 -4.61 -6.32 5.83
CA LYS A 102 -4.08 -5.34 6.78
C LYS A 102 -2.56 -5.45 6.96
N GLY A 103 -2.06 -6.67 7.08
CA GLY A 103 -0.62 -6.90 7.27
C GLY A 103 0.20 -6.36 6.12
N PHE A 104 -0.21 -6.65 4.90
CA PHE A 104 0.45 -6.11 3.71
C PHE A 104 0.40 -4.58 3.71
N GLN A 105 -0.78 -4.02 3.96
CA GLN A 105 -0.97 -2.58 3.94
C GLN A 105 -0.13 -1.89 5.02
N ALA A 106 -0.08 -2.46 6.22
CA ALA A 106 0.70 -1.93 7.32
C ALA A 106 2.20 -1.91 7.02
N VAL A 107 2.71 -2.94 6.34
CA VAL A 107 4.12 -2.98 5.92
C VAL A 107 4.43 -1.84 4.97
N GLN A 108 3.56 -1.56 4.01
CA GLN A 108 3.79 -0.48 3.05
C GLN A 108 3.74 0.90 3.72
N VAL A 109 2.83 1.08 4.68
CA VAL A 109 2.78 2.31 5.48
C VAL A 109 4.06 2.48 6.30
N HIS A 110 4.56 1.40 6.89
CA HIS A 110 5.84 1.45 7.60
C HIS A 110 7.00 1.85 6.68
N ARG A 111 7.03 1.37 5.45
CA ARG A 111 8.07 1.76 4.49
C ARG A 111 8.05 3.25 4.20
N LEU A 112 6.85 3.86 4.14
CA LEU A 112 6.74 5.32 4.04
C LEU A 112 7.29 6.00 5.29
N ALA A 113 6.90 5.53 6.48
CA ALA A 113 7.36 6.10 7.75
C ALA A 113 8.90 6.01 7.87
N HIS A 114 9.47 4.89 7.47
CA HIS A 114 10.92 4.70 7.48
C HIS A 114 11.62 5.67 6.52
N CYS A 115 11.06 5.87 5.34
CA CYS A 115 11.57 6.83 4.37
C CYS A 115 11.58 8.25 4.96
N LEU A 116 10.49 8.66 5.61
CA LEU A 116 10.40 9.96 6.26
C LEU A 116 11.41 10.09 7.40
N TRP A 117 11.58 9.05 8.20
CA TRP A 117 12.54 9.02 9.29
C TRP A 117 13.97 9.24 8.78
N ARG A 118 14.32 8.54 7.72
CA ARG A 118 15.67 8.65 7.12
C ARG A 118 15.94 10.02 6.49
N ASN A 119 14.90 10.78 6.18
CA ASN A 119 15.01 12.12 5.60
C ASN A 119 14.82 13.21 6.66
N ASP A 120 15.03 12.88 7.93
CA ASP A 120 14.97 13.80 9.06
C ASP A 120 13.60 14.46 9.25
N ARG A 121 12.53 13.78 8.82
CA ARG A 121 11.16 14.24 9.01
C ARG A 121 10.50 13.44 10.13
N GLU A 122 11.07 13.55 11.34
CA GLU A 122 10.72 12.68 12.46
C GLU A 122 9.26 12.80 12.89
N GLU A 123 8.74 14.02 13.04
CA GLU A 123 7.36 14.22 13.52
C GLU A 123 6.37 13.63 12.52
N LEU A 124 6.63 13.78 11.23
CA LEU A 124 5.78 13.22 10.20
C LEU A 124 5.88 11.69 10.17
N ALA A 125 7.08 11.15 10.35
CA ALA A 125 7.28 9.70 10.46
C ALA A 125 6.51 9.13 11.65
N LEU A 126 6.55 9.80 12.80
CA LEU A 126 5.83 9.38 13.99
C LEU A 126 4.31 9.52 13.81
N PHE A 127 3.87 10.55 13.10
CA PHE A 127 2.46 10.70 12.75
C PHE A 127 1.97 9.50 11.93
N ILE A 128 2.73 9.11 10.90
CA ILE A 128 2.40 7.97 10.05
C ILE A 128 2.42 6.67 10.86
N GLN A 129 3.40 6.48 11.75
CA GLN A 129 3.41 5.35 12.68
C GLN A 129 2.13 5.29 13.50
N SER A 130 1.72 6.42 14.07
CA SER A 130 0.51 6.51 14.88
C SER A 130 -0.74 6.13 14.08
N ARG A 131 -0.87 6.63 12.85
CA ARG A 131 -1.99 6.27 11.99
C ARG A 131 -1.97 4.79 11.64
N ASN A 132 -0.78 4.24 11.36
CA ASN A 132 -0.63 2.81 11.08
C ASN A 132 -1.14 1.97 12.24
N SER A 133 -0.76 2.35 13.46
CA SER A 133 -1.22 1.66 14.67
C SER A 133 -2.75 1.75 14.83
N GLN A 134 -3.33 2.92 14.62
CA GLN A 134 -4.77 3.12 14.78
C GLN A 134 -5.59 2.40 13.70
N VAL A 135 -5.13 2.43 12.45
CA VAL A 135 -5.90 1.90 11.32
C VAL A 135 -5.68 0.40 11.16
N PHE A 136 -4.42 -0.05 11.25
CA PHE A 136 -4.07 -1.44 10.94
C PHE A 136 -3.68 -2.27 12.17
N GLY A 137 -3.55 -1.65 13.33
CA GLY A 137 -3.21 -2.36 14.56
C GLY A 137 -1.75 -2.79 14.63
N VAL A 138 -0.87 -2.15 13.85
CA VAL A 138 0.56 -2.49 13.78
C VAL A 138 1.38 -1.30 14.23
N ASP A 139 2.16 -1.49 15.28
CA ASP A 139 2.96 -0.42 15.89
C ASP A 139 4.45 -0.72 15.73
N ILE A 140 5.04 -0.20 14.65
CA ILE A 140 6.45 -0.39 14.34
C ILE A 140 7.13 0.97 14.30
N HIS A 141 8.20 1.14 15.07
CA HIS A 141 8.93 2.40 15.08
C HIS A 141 9.53 2.68 13.70
N PRO A 142 9.46 3.93 13.20
CA PRO A 142 9.94 4.27 11.86
C PRO A 142 11.41 3.96 11.61
N ALA A 143 12.25 3.94 12.65
CA ALA A 143 13.68 3.60 12.50
C ALA A 143 13.91 2.13 12.16
N CYS A 144 12.94 1.25 12.38
CA CYS A 144 13.09 -0.18 12.09
C CYS A 144 13.26 -0.41 10.60
N ARG A 145 14.30 -1.16 10.24
CA ARG A 145 14.53 -1.59 8.86
C ARG A 145 13.74 -2.85 8.58
N MET A 146 13.16 -2.88 7.39
CA MET A 146 12.39 -4.02 6.94
C MET A 146 12.88 -4.42 5.55
N GLY A 147 13.27 -5.67 5.38
CA GLY A 147 13.68 -6.19 4.09
C GLY A 147 12.51 -6.27 3.13
N ARG A 148 12.74 -6.84 1.95
CA ARG A 148 11.67 -7.05 0.97
C ARG A 148 11.16 -8.49 1.03
N GLY A 149 9.98 -8.71 0.46
CA GLY A 149 9.37 -10.03 0.49
C GLY A 149 8.80 -10.37 1.86
N ILE A 150 8.17 -9.40 2.51
CA ILE A 150 7.64 -9.54 3.87
C ILE A 150 6.16 -9.90 3.82
N MET A 151 5.80 -10.89 4.63
CA MET A 151 4.40 -11.17 4.96
C MET A 151 4.23 -10.95 6.46
N LEU A 152 3.34 -10.04 6.83
CA LEU A 152 2.99 -9.77 8.21
C LEU A 152 1.60 -10.35 8.48
N ASP A 153 1.57 -11.23 9.45
CA ASP A 153 0.36 -11.99 9.79
C ASP A 153 -0.43 -11.32 10.92
#